data_887feb345a32ec42e1142267f088daa1
#
_entry.id   887feb345a32ec42e1142267f088daa1
#
_cell.length_a   1.000
_cell.length_b   1.000
_cell.length_c   1.000
_cell.angle_alpha   90.00
_cell.angle_beta   90.00
_cell.angle_gamma   90.00
#
_symmetry.space_group_name_H-M   'P 1'
#
loop_
_entity.id
_entity.type
_entity.pdbx_description
1 polymer ?
#
loop_
_entity_poly.entity_id
_entity_poly.type
_entity_poly.pdbx_seq_one_letter_code
_entity_poly.pdbx_strand_id
1 'polypeptide(L)'
;MATSKEYYLYVFDLLREVEGISSKKMMGEYILYKNSVIFGGIYDNRFLVKKSSSLEEYEFKEVIPYPNAKVMLLVDLEDPFVVKEIVNTLYKELSK
;
A
#
# COMPACT_ATOMS: atom_id res chain seq x y z
N MET A 1 -14.29 -2.08 9.20
CA MET A 1 -14.50 -0.66 9.46
C MET A 1 -13.87 0.17 8.37
N ALA A 2 -14.41 1.37 8.13
CA ALA A 2 -13.90 2.21 7.07
C ALA A 2 -12.63 2.96 7.51
N THR A 3 -11.75 3.22 6.55
CA THR A 3 -10.56 4.04 6.76
C THR A 3 -10.98 5.50 6.91
N SER A 4 -10.43 6.21 7.89
CA SER A 4 -10.70 7.62 8.08
C SER A 4 -10.05 8.44 6.97
N LYS A 5 -10.64 9.62 6.68
CA LYS A 5 -10.05 10.53 5.70
C LYS A 5 -8.68 11.02 6.17
N GLU A 6 -8.51 11.21 7.47
CA GLU A 6 -7.24 11.65 8.03
C GLU A 6 -6.14 10.64 7.78
N TYR A 7 -6.43 9.36 7.97
CA TYR A 7 -5.44 8.32 7.72
C TYR A 7 -5.12 8.21 6.23
N TYR A 8 -6.14 8.33 5.37
CA TYR A 8 -5.94 8.35 3.93
C TYR A 8 -4.97 9.47 3.52
N LEU A 9 -5.18 10.67 4.05
CA LEU A 9 -4.31 11.80 3.72
C LEU A 9 -2.90 11.58 4.25
N TYR A 10 -2.77 10.96 5.41
CA TYR A 10 -1.47 10.62 5.97
C TYR A 10 -0.72 9.66 5.05
N VAL A 11 -1.38 8.61 4.55
CA VAL A 11 -0.73 7.65 3.64
C VAL A 11 -0.37 8.33 2.32
N PHE A 12 -1.24 9.20 1.79
CA PHE A 12 -0.93 9.92 0.57
C PHE A 12 0.29 10.82 0.75
N ASP A 13 0.45 11.41 1.93
CA ASP A 13 1.64 12.19 2.23
C ASP A 13 2.90 11.30 2.27
N LEU A 14 2.80 10.09 2.80
CA LEU A 14 3.90 9.14 2.76
C LEU A 14 4.28 8.76 1.33
N LEU A 15 3.33 8.83 0.41
CA LEU A 15 3.55 8.47 -1.00
C LEU A 15 3.94 9.67 -1.87
N ARG A 16 4.18 10.83 -1.28
CA ARG A 16 4.45 12.06 -2.03
C ARG A 16 5.67 12.00 -2.94
N GLU A 17 6.65 11.14 -2.62
CA GLU A 17 7.85 11.00 -3.42
C GLU A 17 7.69 9.96 -4.53
N VAL A 18 6.55 9.30 -4.63
CA VAL A 18 6.29 8.27 -5.65
C VAL A 18 5.47 8.88 -6.77
N GLU A 19 5.96 8.77 -8.00
CA GLU A 19 5.25 9.28 -9.16
C GLU A 19 4.12 8.32 -9.59
N GLY A 20 3.07 8.89 -10.16
CA GLY A 20 1.99 8.11 -10.76
C GLY A 20 1.01 7.48 -9.78
N ILE A 21 0.96 7.99 -8.56
CA ILE A 21 0.06 7.47 -7.53
C ILE A 21 -1.36 7.97 -7.76
N SER A 22 -2.32 7.04 -7.69
CA SER A 22 -3.74 7.36 -7.69
C SER A 22 -4.45 6.40 -6.75
N SER A 23 -5.71 6.70 -6.43
CA SER A 23 -6.50 5.86 -5.55
C SER A 23 -7.93 5.78 -6.05
N LYS A 24 -8.62 4.73 -5.61
CA LYS A 24 -10.05 4.57 -5.86
C LYS A 24 -10.71 4.18 -4.55
N LYS A 25 -11.68 4.98 -4.12
CA LYS A 25 -12.45 4.66 -2.91
C LYS A 25 -13.46 3.57 -3.23
N MET A 26 -13.55 2.58 -2.34
CA MET A 26 -14.43 1.44 -2.55
C MET A 26 -14.91 0.93 -1.20
N MET A 27 -16.21 1.07 -0.93
CA MET A 27 -16.85 0.59 0.30
C MET A 27 -16.15 1.11 1.57
N GLY A 28 -15.73 2.38 1.55
CA GLY A 28 -15.07 3.01 2.70
C GLY A 28 -13.58 2.76 2.80
N GLU A 29 -13.02 1.96 1.92
CA GLU A 29 -11.58 1.68 1.86
C GLU A 29 -11.00 2.25 0.58
N TYR A 30 -9.68 2.17 0.43
CA TYR A 30 -9.00 2.76 -0.73
C TYR A 30 -8.09 1.75 -1.39
N ILE A 31 -8.18 1.66 -2.73
CA ILE A 31 -7.25 0.87 -3.52
C ILE A 31 -6.21 1.83 -4.08
N LEU A 32 -4.95 1.46 -4.00
CA LEU A 32 -3.82 2.30 -4.42
C LEU A 32 -3.21 1.78 -5.70
N TYR A 33 -2.94 2.71 -6.63
CA TYR A 33 -2.37 2.41 -7.94
C TYR A 33 -1.09 3.22 -8.15
N LYS A 34 -0.16 2.63 -8.89
CA LYS A 34 0.95 3.36 -9.49
C LYS A 34 0.90 3.11 -10.99
N ASN A 35 0.78 4.18 -11.79
CA ASN A 35 0.65 4.07 -13.24
C ASN A 35 -0.42 3.04 -13.64
N SER A 36 -1.57 3.10 -12.96
CA SER A 36 -2.73 2.22 -13.20
C SER A 36 -2.52 0.76 -12.78
N VAL A 37 -1.42 0.44 -12.11
CA VAL A 37 -1.17 -0.91 -11.59
C VAL A 37 -1.47 -0.91 -10.09
N ILE A 38 -2.35 -1.81 -9.64
CA ILE A 38 -2.70 -1.94 -8.22
C ILE A 38 -1.50 -2.50 -7.46
N PHE A 39 -1.01 -1.78 -6.46
CA PHE A 39 0.09 -2.26 -5.64
C PHE A 39 -0.30 -2.49 -4.18
N GLY A 40 -1.42 -1.97 -3.75
CA GLY A 40 -1.84 -2.10 -2.36
C GLY A 40 -3.12 -1.37 -2.10
N GLY A 41 -3.33 -1.00 -0.84
CA GLY A 41 -4.53 -0.28 -0.45
C GLY A 41 -4.45 0.17 1.00
N ILE A 42 -5.51 0.85 1.43
CA ILE A 42 -5.66 1.31 2.81
C ILE A 42 -6.94 0.67 3.33
N TYR A 43 -6.80 -0.20 4.34
CA TYR A 43 -7.90 -0.98 4.88
C TYR A 43 -7.93 -0.85 6.40
N ASP A 44 -9.05 -0.34 6.93
CA ASP A 44 -9.25 -0.20 8.37
C ASP A 44 -8.08 0.52 9.04
N ASN A 45 -7.70 1.69 8.47
CA ASN A 45 -6.58 2.50 8.93
C ASN A 45 -5.26 1.74 8.95
N ARG A 46 -5.02 0.91 7.92
CA ARG A 46 -3.76 0.20 7.75
C ARG A 46 -3.30 0.36 6.30
N PHE A 47 -2.04 0.73 6.12
CA PHE A 47 -1.44 0.82 4.79
C PHE A 47 -0.86 -0.55 4.44
N LEU A 48 -1.46 -1.23 3.48
CA LEU A 48 -1.08 -2.57 3.07
C LEU A 48 -0.61 -2.58 1.63
N VAL A 49 0.41 -3.39 1.34
CA VAL A 49 0.89 -3.60 -0.03
C VAL A 49 0.82 -5.09 -0.36
N LYS A 50 0.79 -5.40 -1.64
CA LYS A 50 0.75 -6.80 -2.08
C LYS A 50 2.00 -7.53 -1.62
N LYS A 51 1.82 -8.78 -1.22
CA LYS A 51 2.94 -9.63 -0.81
C LYS A 51 3.79 -9.97 -2.04
N SER A 52 5.11 -9.83 -1.88
CA SER A 52 6.06 -10.14 -2.94
C SER A 52 7.38 -10.59 -2.32
N SER A 53 8.05 -11.54 -2.97
CA SER A 53 9.37 -11.98 -2.52
C SER A 53 10.39 -10.85 -2.57
N SER A 54 10.16 -9.85 -3.42
CA SER A 54 11.06 -8.69 -3.50
C SER A 54 11.06 -7.83 -2.23
N LEU A 55 10.09 -8.03 -1.35
CA LEU A 55 9.97 -7.26 -0.09
C LEU A 55 10.30 -8.10 1.15
N GLU A 56 10.78 -9.32 0.99
CA GLU A 56 11.08 -10.20 2.12
C GLU A 56 12.10 -9.62 3.09
N GLU A 57 13.08 -8.88 2.59
CA GLU A 57 14.13 -8.30 3.44
C GLU A 57 13.61 -7.29 4.45
N TYR A 58 12.44 -6.71 4.21
CA TYR A 58 11.84 -5.75 5.14
C TYR A 58 11.14 -6.42 6.33
N GLU A 59 10.86 -7.70 6.22
CA GLU A 59 10.20 -8.48 7.28
C GLU A 59 8.88 -7.87 7.75
N PHE A 60 8.08 -7.35 6.81
CA PHE A 60 6.79 -6.77 7.15
C PHE A 60 5.83 -7.82 7.70
N LYS A 61 4.99 -7.39 8.64
CA LYS A 61 3.94 -8.24 9.18
C LYS A 61 2.91 -8.58 8.10
N GLU A 62 2.52 -9.85 8.04
CA GLU A 62 1.46 -10.29 7.13
C GLU A 62 0.10 -10.07 7.77
N VAL A 63 -0.82 -9.49 7.01
CA VAL A 63 -2.16 -9.12 7.48
C VAL A 63 -3.18 -9.47 6.41
N ILE A 64 -4.34 -9.95 6.84
CA ILE A 64 -5.47 -10.17 5.92
C ILE A 64 -6.32 -8.90 5.95
N PRO A 65 -6.48 -8.20 4.80
CA PRO A 65 -7.19 -6.91 4.78
C PRO A 65 -8.68 -7.03 5.12
N TYR A 66 -9.31 -8.14 4.76
CA TYR A 66 -10.72 -8.42 5.07
C TYR A 66 -10.92 -9.94 4.96
N PRO A 67 -12.03 -10.48 5.54
CA PRO A 67 -12.24 -11.93 5.52
C PRO A 67 -12.20 -12.53 4.12
N ASN A 68 -11.51 -13.65 3.98
CA ASN A 68 -11.35 -14.41 2.74
C ASN A 68 -10.45 -13.75 1.69
N ALA A 69 -9.79 -12.64 2.05
CA ALA A 69 -8.84 -11.99 1.15
C ALA A 69 -7.47 -12.67 1.24
N LYS A 70 -6.64 -12.43 0.23
CA LYS A 70 -5.25 -12.86 0.25
C LYS A 70 -4.47 -12.03 1.25
N VAL A 71 -3.43 -12.62 1.83
CA VAL A 71 -2.55 -11.93 2.77
C VAL A 71 -1.82 -10.78 2.07
N MET A 72 -1.67 -9.67 2.79
CA MET A 72 -0.92 -8.51 2.34
C MET A 72 0.13 -8.14 3.40
N LEU A 73 0.99 -7.20 3.09
CA LEU A 73 2.05 -6.77 4.00
C LEU A 73 1.72 -5.42 4.59
N LEU A 74 1.86 -5.31 5.92
CA LEU A 74 1.61 -4.05 6.64
C LEU A 74 2.85 -3.16 6.54
N VAL A 75 2.68 -1.97 5.96
CA VAL A 75 3.75 -0.97 5.88
C VAL A 75 3.55 -0.01 7.07
N ASP A 76 4.42 -0.13 8.05
CA ASP A 76 4.36 0.68 9.27
C ASP A 76 5.52 1.67 9.37
N LEU A 77 6.08 2.04 8.23
CA LEU A 77 7.19 2.98 8.14
C LEU A 77 6.68 4.40 7.94
N GLU A 78 7.43 5.37 8.46
CA GLU A 78 7.06 6.78 8.38
C GLU A 78 7.98 7.60 7.48
N ASP A 79 8.99 6.97 6.87
CA ASP A 79 9.96 7.66 6.00
C ASP A 79 9.49 7.59 4.54
N PRO A 80 9.13 8.74 3.92
CA PRO A 80 8.67 8.74 2.54
C PRO A 80 9.67 8.19 1.52
N PHE A 81 10.96 8.32 1.78
CA PHE A 81 11.97 7.81 0.87
C PHE A 81 12.05 6.29 0.92
N VAL A 82 11.89 5.71 2.10
CA VAL A 82 11.83 4.25 2.23
C VAL A 82 10.54 3.71 1.61
N VAL A 83 9.42 4.40 1.82
CA VAL A 83 8.15 4.03 1.20
C VAL A 83 8.27 4.07 -0.32
N LYS A 84 8.96 5.08 -0.87
CA LYS A 84 9.22 5.18 -2.30
C LYS A 84 9.99 3.96 -2.80
N GLU A 85 11.02 3.55 -2.09
CA GLU A 85 11.82 2.38 -2.46
C GLU A 85 10.95 1.12 -2.49
N ILE A 86 10.14 0.93 -1.45
CA ILE A 86 9.24 -0.23 -1.35
C ILE A 86 8.27 -0.28 -2.52
N VAL A 87 7.59 0.83 -2.79
CA VAL A 87 6.57 0.89 -3.85
C VAL A 87 7.21 0.68 -5.21
N ASN A 88 8.37 1.30 -5.48
CA ASN A 88 9.04 1.15 -6.76
C ASN A 88 9.56 -0.28 -6.96
N THR A 89 10.08 -0.90 -5.91
CA THR A 89 10.53 -2.30 -5.97
C THR A 89 9.36 -3.23 -6.30
N LEU A 90 8.25 -3.03 -5.59
CA LEU A 90 7.04 -3.83 -5.82
C LEU A 90 6.47 -3.58 -7.22
N TYR A 91 6.46 -2.34 -7.67
CA TYR A 91 5.94 -2.00 -8.98
C TYR A 91 6.69 -2.72 -10.10
N LYS A 92 8.02 -2.83 -9.98
CA LYS A 92 8.82 -3.56 -10.98
C LYS A 92 8.38 -5.02 -11.08
N GLU A 93 8.03 -5.64 -9.95
CA GLU A 93 7.51 -7.02 -9.96
C GLU A 93 6.14 -7.10 -10.60
N LEU A 94 5.24 -6.18 -10.24
CA LEU A 94 3.85 -6.23 -10.68
C LEU A 94 3.66 -5.84 -12.13
N SER A 95 4.58 -5.06 -12.69
CA SER A 95 4.46 -4.56 -14.08
C SER A 95 5.20 -5.39 -15.11
N LYS A 96 5.75 -6.52 -14.71
CA LYS A 96 6.41 -7.43 -15.65
C LYS A 96 5.43 -8.06 -16.63
#